data_d08fb7d8b353fdd2057575a9acaeae36
#
_entry.id   d08fb7d8b353fdd2057575a9acaeae36
#
_cell.length_a   1.000
_cell.length_b   1.000
_cell.length_c   1.000
_cell.angle_alpha   90.00
_cell.angle_beta   90.00
_cell.angle_gamma   90.00
#
_symmetry.space_group_name_H-M   'P 1'
#
loop_
_entity.id
_entity.type
_entity.pdbx_description
1 polymer ?
#
loop_
_entity_poly.entity_id
_entity_poly.type
_entity_poly.pdbx_seq_one_letter_code
_entity_poly.pdbx_strand_id
1 'polypeptide(L)'
;VSEFAGKVAVITGAGSGIGRALALELARRGARLALSDVDTAGLDETVRRARDLGAEVKADHLDVTQREAVLDYADAVAVHFGQVNQIYNNAGIAYHGEFERSEFKDIERIMDVDFWGVVNGTKAFLPHVVASGDGHIVNVSSLFGLLAIPGQSAYNSAKFAVRGFTEALRQEMLVARHPVKVTCVHPGGIKTAIARNAAVPAGDDQESFAQFFDRKLARTSPEDAARTIVEGVRRGRARVLIGADAKFLDAWVRMVGPSYQRVVAFVSGRFVPKG
;
A
#
# COMPACT_ATOMS: atom_id res chain seq x y z
N VAL A 1 17.52 21.27 6.96
CA VAL A 1 16.29 20.78 7.60
C VAL A 1 15.59 19.85 6.59
N SER A 2 15.14 18.67 7.04
CA SER A 2 14.43 17.73 6.18
C SER A 2 13.10 18.34 5.72
N GLU A 3 12.71 18.11 4.47
CA GLU A 3 11.41 18.51 3.90
C GLU A 3 10.20 17.88 4.63
N PHE A 4 10.43 16.83 5.42
CA PHE A 4 9.42 16.14 6.24
C PHE A 4 9.40 16.60 7.69
N ALA A 5 10.37 17.40 8.12
CA ALA A 5 10.48 17.86 9.50
C ALA A 5 9.22 18.65 9.93
N GLY A 6 8.59 18.20 11.02
CA GLY A 6 7.38 18.80 11.57
C GLY A 6 6.09 18.47 10.82
N LYS A 7 6.14 17.82 9.63
CA LYS A 7 4.93 17.38 8.92
C LYS A 7 4.29 16.18 9.61
N VAL A 8 2.97 16.15 9.60
CA VAL A 8 2.18 15.02 10.10
C VAL A 8 1.94 14.03 8.98
N ALA A 9 2.40 12.80 9.16
CA ALA A 9 2.23 11.68 8.25
C ALA A 9 1.36 10.59 8.89
N VAL A 10 0.24 10.30 8.26
CA VAL A 10 -0.66 9.20 8.63
C VAL A 10 -0.27 7.96 7.84
N ILE A 11 -0.19 6.79 8.49
CA ILE A 11 0.17 5.52 7.84
C ILE A 11 -0.77 4.43 8.33
N THR A 12 -1.54 3.83 7.43
CA THR A 12 -2.34 2.64 7.71
C THR A 12 -1.53 1.36 7.44
N GLY A 13 -1.80 0.28 8.18
CA GLY A 13 -1.00 -0.94 8.07
C GLY A 13 0.43 -0.75 8.57
N ALA A 14 0.59 0.03 9.64
CA ALA A 14 1.90 0.41 10.18
C ALA A 14 2.56 -0.66 11.07
N GLY A 15 1.84 -1.74 11.40
CA GLY A 15 2.30 -2.79 12.30
C GLY A 15 3.42 -3.66 11.72
N SER A 16 3.60 -3.69 10.39
CA SER A 16 4.61 -4.55 9.76
C SER A 16 5.08 -4.04 8.39
N GLY A 17 6.00 -4.76 7.76
CA GLY A 17 6.37 -4.63 6.36
C GLY A 17 6.71 -3.21 5.91
N ILE A 18 6.12 -2.80 4.79
CA ILE A 18 6.35 -1.46 4.19
C ILE A 18 5.83 -0.36 5.12
N GLY A 19 4.67 -0.55 5.78
CA GLY A 19 4.09 0.46 6.68
C GLY A 19 5.01 0.78 7.86
N ARG A 20 5.55 -0.24 8.53
CA ARG A 20 6.56 -0.06 9.58
C ARG A 20 7.81 0.64 9.06
N ALA A 21 8.33 0.19 7.92
CA ALA A 21 9.51 0.79 7.33
C ALA A 21 9.30 2.26 6.93
N LEU A 22 8.11 2.62 6.42
CA LEU A 22 7.71 4.01 6.16
C LEU A 22 7.68 4.84 7.44
N ALA A 23 7.06 4.33 8.51
CA ALA A 23 7.01 5.02 9.79
C ALA A 23 8.42 5.34 10.30
N LEU A 24 9.32 4.37 10.29
CA LEU A 24 10.69 4.55 10.74
C LEU A 24 11.51 5.49 9.82
N GLU A 25 11.33 5.43 8.52
CA GLU A 25 12.01 6.32 7.58
C GLU A 25 11.53 7.77 7.73
N LEU A 26 10.23 7.99 7.91
CA LEU A 26 9.66 9.32 8.14
C LEU A 26 10.03 9.86 9.52
N ALA A 27 10.09 9.02 10.57
CA ALA A 27 10.61 9.38 11.89
C ALA A 27 12.05 9.92 11.81
N ARG A 28 12.96 9.21 11.11
CA ARG A 28 14.36 9.67 10.89
C ARG A 28 14.42 11.02 10.18
N ARG A 29 13.41 11.37 9.42
CA ARG A 29 13.31 12.66 8.71
C ARG A 29 12.60 13.74 9.50
N GLY A 30 12.21 13.47 10.75
CA GLY A 30 11.62 14.43 11.67
C GLY A 30 10.12 14.64 11.47
N ALA A 31 9.41 13.72 10.83
CA ALA A 31 7.97 13.75 10.75
C ALA A 31 7.30 13.37 12.08
N ARG A 32 6.10 13.92 12.33
CA ARG A 32 5.18 13.48 13.38
C ARG A 32 4.27 12.40 12.78
N LEU A 33 3.95 11.36 13.53
CA LEU A 33 3.36 10.15 12.98
C LEU A 33 2.00 9.84 13.61
N ALA A 34 0.99 9.60 12.77
CA ALA A 34 -0.24 8.94 13.15
C ALA A 34 -0.25 7.53 12.52
N LEU A 35 -0.15 6.51 13.35
CA LEU A 35 0.02 5.13 12.93
C LEU A 35 -1.23 4.32 13.26
N SER A 36 -1.67 3.45 12.36
CA SER A 36 -2.78 2.55 12.62
C SER A 36 -2.57 1.17 12.00
N ASP A 37 -3.08 0.16 12.69
CA ASP A 37 -3.11 -1.23 12.25
C ASP A 37 -4.19 -2.01 13.00
N VAL A 38 -4.59 -3.16 12.48
CA VAL A 38 -5.42 -4.15 13.21
C VAL A 38 -4.55 -5.07 14.10
N ASP A 39 -3.26 -5.23 13.77
CA ASP A 39 -2.27 -5.92 14.61
C ASP A 39 -1.69 -4.96 15.65
N THR A 40 -2.28 -4.97 16.85
CA THR A 40 -1.85 -4.10 17.96
C THR A 40 -0.42 -4.39 18.40
N ALA A 41 -0.01 -5.65 18.45
CA ALA A 41 1.35 -6.02 18.88
C ALA A 41 2.41 -5.54 17.88
N GLY A 42 2.16 -5.71 16.59
CA GLY A 42 3.01 -5.17 15.54
C GLY A 42 3.05 -3.64 15.54
N LEU A 43 1.91 -2.99 15.80
CA LEU A 43 1.81 -1.54 15.90
C LEU A 43 2.62 -0.99 17.08
N ASP A 44 2.48 -1.59 18.26
CA ASP A 44 3.21 -1.20 19.48
C ASP A 44 4.73 -1.26 19.27
N GLU A 45 5.23 -2.30 18.63
CA GLU A 45 6.65 -2.41 18.27
C GLU A 45 7.10 -1.29 17.31
N THR A 46 6.25 -0.92 16.34
CA THR A 46 6.55 0.20 15.43
C THR A 46 6.58 1.54 16.17
N VAL A 47 5.61 1.75 17.06
CA VAL A 47 5.53 2.96 17.91
C VAL A 47 6.78 3.10 18.78
N ARG A 48 7.18 2.02 19.47
CA ARG A 48 8.39 2.02 20.30
C ARG A 48 9.61 2.45 19.48
N ARG A 49 9.84 1.79 18.34
CA ARG A 49 10.97 2.12 17.44
C ARG A 49 10.93 3.54 16.90
N ALA A 50 9.74 4.06 16.56
CA ALA A 50 9.61 5.42 16.06
C ALA A 50 9.90 6.44 17.15
N ARG A 51 9.44 6.20 18.39
CA ARG A 51 9.75 7.03 19.56
C ARG A 51 11.23 6.98 19.92
N ASP A 52 11.90 5.84 19.82
CA ASP A 52 13.36 5.71 19.99
C ASP A 52 14.16 6.59 18.99
N LEU A 53 13.56 6.91 17.83
CA LEU A 53 14.09 7.85 16.84
C LEU A 53 13.70 9.31 17.11
N GLY A 54 13.00 9.60 18.22
CA GLY A 54 12.57 10.93 18.63
C GLY A 54 11.28 11.43 17.96
N ALA A 55 10.51 10.58 17.29
CA ALA A 55 9.27 10.99 16.68
C ALA A 55 8.12 11.11 17.70
N GLU A 56 7.29 12.16 17.55
CA GLU A 56 6.00 12.24 18.18
C GLU A 56 5.04 11.26 17.47
N VAL A 57 4.41 10.35 18.23
CA VAL A 57 3.59 9.27 17.66
C VAL A 57 2.24 9.15 18.38
N LYS A 58 1.15 9.31 17.62
CA LYS A 58 -0.19 8.85 17.96
C LYS A 58 -0.42 7.48 17.30
N ALA A 59 -0.97 6.52 18.01
CA ALA A 59 -1.24 5.18 17.48
C ALA A 59 -2.64 4.72 17.88
N ASP A 60 -3.33 4.10 16.94
CA ASP A 60 -4.70 3.63 17.13
C ASP A 60 -4.90 2.27 16.45
N HIS A 61 -5.66 1.37 17.12
CA HIS A 61 -6.20 0.20 16.44
C HIS A 61 -7.26 0.65 15.42
N LEU A 62 -7.12 0.25 14.16
CA LEU A 62 -8.04 0.64 13.11
C LEU A 62 -8.16 -0.44 12.03
N ASP A 63 -9.38 -0.87 11.79
CA ASP A 63 -9.75 -1.61 10.60
C ASP A 63 -10.19 -0.63 9.51
N VAL A 64 -9.43 -0.55 8.42
CA VAL A 64 -9.66 0.38 7.30
C VAL A 64 -10.95 0.10 6.53
N THR A 65 -11.58 -1.06 6.74
CA THR A 65 -12.88 -1.42 6.14
C THR A 65 -14.05 -0.74 6.86
N GLN A 66 -13.84 -0.30 8.12
CA GLN A 66 -14.86 0.33 8.95
C GLN A 66 -14.90 1.85 8.68
N ARG A 67 -15.75 2.26 7.73
CA ARG A 67 -15.78 3.64 7.21
C ARG A 67 -15.92 4.69 8.30
N GLU A 68 -16.88 4.51 9.22
CA GLU A 68 -17.13 5.46 10.31
C GLU A 68 -15.92 5.57 11.23
N ALA A 69 -15.30 4.45 11.59
CA ALA A 69 -14.08 4.44 12.40
C ALA A 69 -12.91 5.18 11.71
N VAL A 70 -12.80 5.08 10.37
CA VAL A 70 -11.77 5.81 9.61
C VAL A 70 -12.04 7.32 9.59
N LEU A 71 -13.31 7.74 9.52
CA LEU A 71 -13.70 9.15 9.60
C LEU A 71 -13.39 9.72 10.99
N ASP A 72 -13.81 9.04 12.06
CA ASP A 72 -13.54 9.41 13.45
C ASP A 72 -12.02 9.48 13.72
N TYR A 73 -11.26 8.52 13.18
CA TYR A 73 -9.80 8.51 13.28
C TYR A 73 -9.17 9.74 12.62
N ALA A 74 -9.64 10.14 11.44
CA ALA A 74 -9.10 11.30 10.72
C ALA A 74 -9.31 12.60 11.53
N ASP A 75 -10.49 12.78 12.10
CA ASP A 75 -10.80 13.93 12.96
C ASP A 75 -9.95 13.91 14.24
N ALA A 76 -9.81 12.74 14.89
CA ALA A 76 -8.98 12.59 16.09
C ALA A 76 -7.49 12.89 15.82
N VAL A 77 -6.97 12.51 14.66
CA VAL A 77 -5.60 12.83 14.24
C VAL A 77 -5.46 14.34 14.00
N ALA A 78 -6.42 14.96 13.31
CA ALA A 78 -6.40 16.38 13.03
C ALA A 78 -6.47 17.22 14.32
N VAL A 79 -7.29 16.82 15.28
CA VAL A 79 -7.37 17.44 16.61
C VAL A 79 -6.05 17.30 17.37
N HIS A 80 -5.45 16.09 17.36
CA HIS A 80 -4.23 15.80 18.12
C HIS A 80 -3.02 16.59 17.62
N PHE A 81 -2.83 16.69 16.31
CA PHE A 81 -1.65 17.33 15.71
C PHE A 81 -1.89 18.77 15.24
N GLY A 82 -3.14 19.22 15.17
CA GLY A 82 -3.52 20.54 14.64
C GLY A 82 -3.50 20.64 13.10
N GLN A 83 -2.88 19.69 12.43
CA GLN A 83 -2.84 19.59 10.94
C GLN A 83 -2.56 18.17 10.50
N VAL A 84 -2.83 17.85 9.22
CA VAL A 84 -2.42 16.60 8.56
C VAL A 84 -1.85 16.93 7.19
N ASN A 85 -0.59 16.60 6.94
CA ASN A 85 0.06 16.87 5.66
C ASN A 85 0.02 15.68 4.71
N GLN A 86 0.13 14.45 5.22
CA GLN A 86 0.30 13.27 4.39
C GLN A 86 -0.53 12.10 4.89
N ILE A 87 -1.13 11.38 3.95
CA ILE A 87 -1.74 10.05 4.21
C ILE A 87 -1.11 9.01 3.29
N TYR A 88 -0.63 7.92 3.90
CA TYR A 88 -0.15 6.71 3.23
C TYR A 88 -1.17 5.59 3.46
N ASN A 89 -2.04 5.39 2.49
CA ASN A 89 -2.97 4.26 2.47
C ASN A 89 -2.19 3.02 2.06
N ASN A 90 -1.61 2.34 3.06
CA ASN A 90 -0.71 1.22 2.88
C ASN A 90 -1.28 -0.10 3.38
N ALA A 91 -2.26 -0.09 4.28
CA ALA A 91 -2.95 -1.31 4.72
C ALA A 91 -3.39 -2.16 3.53
N GLY A 92 -3.15 -3.45 3.60
CA GLY A 92 -3.51 -4.36 2.53
C GLY A 92 -3.20 -5.81 2.90
N ILE A 93 -3.89 -6.72 2.26
CA ILE A 93 -3.78 -8.17 2.43
C ILE A 93 -3.52 -8.84 1.08
N ALA A 94 -3.17 -10.11 1.08
CA ALA A 94 -3.02 -10.89 -0.14
C ALA A 94 -3.96 -12.09 -0.13
N TYR A 95 -4.32 -12.53 -1.32
CA TYR A 95 -5.05 -13.74 -1.59
C TYR A 95 -4.43 -14.43 -2.81
N HIS A 96 -4.30 -15.74 -2.76
CA HIS A 96 -3.86 -16.55 -3.90
C HIS A 96 -4.77 -17.75 -4.05
N GLY A 97 -5.44 -17.85 -5.17
CA GLY A 97 -6.33 -18.97 -5.50
C GLY A 97 -6.91 -18.82 -6.90
N GLU A 98 -7.15 -19.95 -7.56
CA GLU A 98 -7.86 -19.96 -8.84
C GLU A 98 -9.29 -19.44 -8.65
N PHE A 99 -9.78 -18.65 -9.60
CA PHE A 99 -11.11 -18.03 -9.51
C PHE A 99 -12.23 -19.06 -9.34
N GLU A 100 -12.11 -20.21 -10.01
CA GLU A 100 -13.08 -21.31 -9.93
C GLU A 100 -13.23 -21.89 -8.52
N ARG A 101 -12.16 -21.79 -7.69
CA ARG A 101 -12.11 -22.31 -6.31
C ARG A 101 -12.28 -21.23 -5.26
N SER A 102 -12.24 -19.95 -5.64
CA SER A 102 -12.38 -18.82 -4.75
C SER A 102 -13.84 -18.60 -4.35
N GLU A 103 -14.10 -18.35 -3.08
CA GLU A 103 -15.44 -17.99 -2.61
C GLU A 103 -15.66 -16.47 -2.74
N PHE A 104 -16.92 -16.03 -2.88
CA PHE A 104 -17.25 -14.59 -2.94
C PHE A 104 -16.73 -13.82 -1.75
N LYS A 105 -16.80 -14.39 -0.54
CA LYS A 105 -16.27 -13.76 0.68
C LYS A 105 -14.79 -13.41 0.61
N ASP A 106 -13.98 -14.23 -0.11
CA ASP A 106 -12.53 -13.99 -0.26
C ASP A 106 -12.29 -12.82 -1.20
N ILE A 107 -13.07 -12.74 -2.29
CA ILE A 107 -13.03 -11.64 -3.26
C ILE A 107 -13.48 -10.34 -2.59
N GLU A 108 -14.60 -10.36 -1.88
CA GLU A 108 -15.16 -9.22 -1.14
C GLU A 108 -14.14 -8.70 -0.12
N ARG A 109 -13.56 -9.59 0.70
CA ARG A 109 -12.56 -9.21 1.70
C ARG A 109 -11.34 -8.49 1.09
N ILE A 110 -10.84 -8.99 -0.05
CA ILE A 110 -9.74 -8.32 -0.75
C ILE A 110 -10.17 -6.94 -1.24
N MET A 111 -11.36 -6.81 -1.82
CA MET A 111 -11.87 -5.51 -2.27
C MET A 111 -12.09 -4.55 -1.10
N ASP A 112 -12.61 -5.03 0.02
CA ASP A 112 -12.90 -4.22 1.19
C ASP A 112 -11.61 -3.64 1.79
N VAL A 113 -10.58 -4.45 1.98
CA VAL A 113 -9.33 -3.98 2.57
C VAL A 113 -8.50 -3.20 1.55
N ASP A 114 -8.23 -3.79 0.37
CA ASP A 114 -7.22 -3.31 -0.55
C ASP A 114 -7.69 -2.17 -1.46
N PHE A 115 -9.01 -2.03 -1.66
CA PHE A 115 -9.58 -0.94 -2.44
C PHE A 115 -10.43 0.00 -1.57
N TRP A 116 -11.47 -0.51 -0.89
CA TRP A 116 -12.32 0.37 -0.06
C TRP A 116 -11.57 0.97 1.11
N GLY A 117 -10.62 0.25 1.72
CA GLY A 117 -9.74 0.83 2.75
C GLY A 117 -8.95 2.04 2.25
N VAL A 118 -8.44 1.98 1.00
CA VAL A 118 -7.75 3.12 0.37
C VAL A 118 -8.72 4.27 0.09
N VAL A 119 -9.94 3.98 -0.37
CA VAL A 119 -10.97 4.99 -0.62
C VAL A 119 -11.41 5.66 0.69
N ASN A 120 -11.66 4.87 1.75
CA ASN A 120 -12.04 5.36 3.07
C ASN A 120 -10.97 6.30 3.64
N GLY A 121 -9.70 5.86 3.69
CA GLY A 121 -8.60 6.70 4.17
C GLY A 121 -8.42 7.97 3.34
N THR A 122 -8.47 7.85 2.02
CA THR A 122 -8.37 9.03 1.13
C THR A 122 -9.52 10.01 1.39
N LYS A 123 -10.77 9.53 1.46
CA LYS A 123 -11.94 10.39 1.64
C LYS A 123 -11.96 11.07 3.01
N ALA A 124 -11.60 10.34 4.06
CA ALA A 124 -11.56 10.87 5.43
C ALA A 124 -10.46 11.94 5.60
N PHE A 125 -9.27 11.70 5.05
CA PHE A 125 -8.14 12.62 5.23
C PHE A 125 -8.06 13.74 4.19
N LEU A 126 -8.73 13.66 3.05
CA LEU A 126 -8.66 14.67 1.99
C LEU A 126 -8.93 16.10 2.47
N PRO A 127 -9.99 16.38 3.27
CA PRO A 127 -10.24 17.74 3.75
C PRO A 127 -9.07 18.29 4.59
N HIS A 128 -8.52 17.47 5.49
CA HIS A 128 -7.41 17.84 6.37
C HIS A 128 -6.12 18.08 5.57
N VAL A 129 -5.84 17.21 4.58
CA VAL A 129 -4.67 17.32 3.71
C VAL A 129 -4.75 18.56 2.81
N VAL A 130 -5.94 18.90 2.31
CA VAL A 130 -6.17 20.15 1.56
C VAL A 130 -5.95 21.36 2.47
N ALA A 131 -6.50 21.34 3.69
CA ALA A 131 -6.38 22.42 4.65
C ALA A 131 -4.94 22.69 5.11
N SER A 132 -4.04 21.70 5.01
CA SER A 132 -2.62 21.86 5.38
C SER A 132 -1.85 22.81 4.45
N GLY A 133 -2.34 23.09 3.24
CA GLY A 133 -1.67 23.92 2.25
C GLY A 133 -0.43 23.30 1.57
N ASP A 134 0.00 22.10 2.03
CA ASP A 134 1.13 21.33 1.47
C ASP A 134 0.84 19.83 1.67
N GLY A 135 -0.17 19.37 0.94
CA GLY A 135 -0.76 18.06 1.09
C GLY A 135 -0.17 16.98 0.18
N HIS A 136 -0.20 15.71 0.66
CA HIS A 136 0.17 14.57 -0.17
C HIS A 136 -0.66 13.32 0.18
N ILE A 137 -1.31 12.73 -0.82
CA ILE A 137 -2.01 11.45 -0.73
C ILE A 137 -1.17 10.40 -1.44
N VAL A 138 -0.86 9.30 -0.74
CA VAL A 138 -0.04 8.20 -1.24
C VAL A 138 -0.83 6.90 -1.12
N ASN A 139 -1.20 6.32 -2.25
CA ASN A 139 -1.96 5.08 -2.31
C ASN A 139 -1.06 3.92 -2.77
N VAL A 140 -0.99 2.88 -1.94
CA VAL A 140 -0.16 1.71 -2.24
C VAL A 140 -0.96 0.69 -3.04
N SER A 141 -0.69 0.65 -4.34
CA SER A 141 -1.13 -0.39 -5.25
C SER A 141 -0.14 -1.57 -5.22
N SER A 142 0.23 -2.12 -6.35
CA SER A 142 1.17 -3.23 -6.52
C SER A 142 1.71 -3.21 -7.95
N LEU A 143 2.77 -3.98 -8.21
CA LEU A 143 3.10 -4.44 -9.56
C LEU A 143 1.88 -5.09 -10.24
N PHE A 144 1.06 -5.81 -9.44
CA PHE A 144 -0.18 -6.43 -9.90
C PHE A 144 -1.37 -5.46 -10.07
N GLY A 145 -1.15 -4.16 -9.96
CA GLY A 145 -1.98 -3.08 -10.48
C GLY A 145 -1.51 -2.55 -11.84
N LEU A 146 -0.45 -3.17 -12.43
CA LEU A 146 0.09 -2.84 -13.75
C LEU A 146 -0.04 -4.02 -14.72
N LEU A 147 0.04 -5.23 -14.22
CA LEU A 147 -0.18 -6.47 -14.97
C LEU A 147 -0.94 -7.48 -14.11
N ALA A 148 -1.70 -8.37 -14.75
CA ALA A 148 -2.45 -9.43 -14.08
C ALA A 148 -1.73 -10.78 -14.23
N ILE A 149 -1.87 -11.64 -13.21
CA ILE A 149 -1.35 -13.01 -13.22
C ILE A 149 -2.43 -14.02 -12.80
N PRO A 150 -2.36 -15.27 -13.23
CA PRO A 150 -3.26 -16.32 -12.77
C PRO A 150 -3.21 -16.51 -11.26
N GLY A 151 -4.31 -16.95 -10.66
CA GLY A 151 -4.43 -17.20 -9.23
C GLY A 151 -4.52 -15.93 -8.37
N GLN A 152 -4.65 -14.75 -8.99
CA GLN A 152 -4.65 -13.47 -8.29
C GLN A 152 -5.78 -12.53 -8.77
N SER A 153 -6.88 -13.07 -9.31
CA SER A 153 -7.93 -12.26 -9.94
C SER A 153 -8.50 -11.19 -8.99
N ALA A 154 -8.84 -11.55 -7.76
CA ALA A 154 -9.35 -10.60 -6.75
C ALA A 154 -8.31 -9.52 -6.41
N TYR A 155 -7.08 -9.93 -6.10
CA TYR A 155 -6.01 -9.02 -5.74
C TYR A 155 -5.62 -8.09 -6.91
N ASN A 156 -5.49 -8.63 -8.13
CA ASN A 156 -5.27 -7.82 -9.32
C ASN A 156 -6.37 -6.77 -9.49
N SER A 157 -7.65 -7.19 -9.37
CA SER A 157 -8.79 -6.28 -9.52
C SER A 157 -8.72 -5.12 -8.53
N ALA A 158 -8.48 -5.39 -7.24
CA ALA A 158 -8.35 -4.37 -6.21
C ALA A 158 -7.17 -3.41 -6.51
N LYS A 159 -6.01 -3.94 -6.87
CA LYS A 159 -4.80 -3.11 -7.11
C LYS A 159 -4.88 -2.31 -8.42
N PHE A 160 -5.56 -2.81 -9.47
CA PHE A 160 -5.91 -2.01 -10.64
C PHE A 160 -6.92 -0.91 -10.30
N ALA A 161 -7.93 -1.22 -9.46
CA ALA A 161 -8.90 -0.23 -9.00
C ALA A 161 -8.21 0.90 -8.21
N VAL A 162 -7.28 0.59 -7.29
CA VAL A 162 -6.48 1.59 -6.58
C VAL A 162 -5.70 2.48 -7.54
N ARG A 163 -5.09 1.90 -8.58
CA ARG A 163 -4.38 2.69 -9.59
C ARG A 163 -5.33 3.64 -10.31
N GLY A 164 -6.44 3.13 -10.87
CA GLY A 164 -7.42 3.96 -11.60
C GLY A 164 -7.96 5.09 -10.74
N PHE A 165 -8.37 4.77 -9.49
CA PHE A 165 -8.82 5.75 -8.51
C PHE A 165 -7.76 6.83 -8.23
N THR A 166 -6.51 6.43 -8.00
CA THR A 166 -5.43 7.37 -7.66
C THR A 166 -5.08 8.28 -8.84
N GLU A 167 -5.05 7.74 -10.07
CA GLU A 167 -4.77 8.52 -11.29
C GLU A 167 -5.89 9.54 -11.57
N ALA A 168 -7.17 9.17 -11.34
CA ALA A 168 -8.31 10.08 -11.45
C ALA A 168 -8.26 11.18 -10.38
N LEU A 169 -8.07 10.80 -9.10
CA LEU A 169 -7.96 11.75 -7.99
C LEU A 169 -6.85 12.77 -8.22
N ARG A 170 -5.70 12.35 -8.75
CA ARG A 170 -4.63 13.30 -9.09
C ARG A 170 -5.09 14.37 -10.09
N GLN A 171 -5.85 13.97 -11.11
CA GLN A 171 -6.37 14.91 -12.11
C GLN A 171 -7.39 15.87 -11.48
N GLU A 172 -8.25 15.37 -10.59
CA GLU A 172 -9.21 16.21 -9.85
C GLU A 172 -8.48 17.27 -9.00
N MET A 173 -7.42 16.90 -8.27
CA MET A 173 -6.63 17.85 -7.49
C MET A 173 -5.96 18.91 -8.38
N LEU A 174 -5.48 18.53 -9.56
CA LEU A 174 -4.91 19.46 -10.53
C LEU A 174 -5.95 20.42 -11.10
N VAL A 175 -7.14 19.92 -11.49
CA VAL A 175 -8.25 20.73 -12.01
C VAL A 175 -8.75 21.72 -10.95
N ALA A 176 -8.95 21.25 -9.73
CA ALA A 176 -9.38 22.07 -8.60
C ALA A 176 -8.28 23.01 -8.07
N ARG A 177 -7.05 22.89 -8.56
CA ARG A 177 -5.86 23.64 -8.08
C ARG A 177 -5.65 23.52 -6.58
N HIS A 178 -5.99 22.37 -6.00
CA HIS A 178 -5.68 22.09 -4.60
C HIS A 178 -4.18 21.93 -4.37
N PRO A 179 -3.65 22.40 -3.24
CA PRO A 179 -2.23 22.25 -2.87
C PRO A 179 -1.93 20.81 -2.41
N VAL A 180 -2.40 19.82 -3.16
CA VAL A 180 -2.31 18.39 -2.82
C VAL A 180 -1.67 17.63 -3.97
N LYS A 181 -0.57 16.95 -3.67
CA LYS A 181 0.05 15.97 -4.58
C LYS A 181 -0.57 14.59 -4.34
N VAL A 182 -0.64 13.78 -5.39
CA VAL A 182 -1.17 12.41 -5.31
C VAL A 182 -0.18 11.47 -5.98
N THR A 183 0.18 10.39 -5.28
CA THR A 183 1.14 9.38 -5.75
C THR A 183 0.54 7.99 -5.68
N CYS A 184 0.61 7.25 -6.78
CA CYS A 184 0.35 5.81 -6.81
C CYS A 184 1.67 5.05 -6.70
N VAL A 185 1.76 4.15 -5.72
CA VAL A 185 2.96 3.33 -5.47
C VAL A 185 2.73 1.92 -5.98
N HIS A 186 3.69 1.36 -6.70
CA HIS A 186 3.65 0.00 -7.24
C HIS A 186 4.86 -0.79 -6.77
N PRO A 187 4.78 -1.43 -5.59
CA PRO A 187 5.81 -2.36 -5.15
C PRO A 187 5.86 -3.59 -6.04
N GLY A 188 7.08 -4.03 -6.38
CA GLY A 188 7.34 -5.37 -6.91
C GLY A 188 7.40 -6.40 -5.76
N GLY A 189 8.26 -7.39 -5.85
CA GLY A 189 8.46 -8.37 -4.79
C GLY A 189 9.22 -7.79 -3.60
N ILE A 190 8.50 -7.50 -2.52
CA ILE A 190 9.07 -6.98 -1.27
C ILE A 190 9.11 -8.09 -0.20
N LYS A 191 10.20 -8.18 0.55
CA LYS A 191 10.41 -9.16 1.65
C LYS A 191 9.55 -8.81 2.86
N THR A 192 8.24 -9.09 2.80
CA THR A 192 7.27 -8.84 3.87
C THR A 192 6.50 -10.11 4.21
N ALA A 193 5.74 -10.08 5.29
CA ALA A 193 4.86 -11.20 5.66
C ALA A 193 3.60 -11.32 4.79
N ILE A 194 3.38 -10.42 3.83
CA ILE A 194 2.13 -10.36 3.04
C ILE A 194 1.82 -11.68 2.31
N ALA A 195 2.84 -12.31 1.72
CA ALA A 195 2.67 -13.60 1.04
C ALA A 195 2.51 -14.76 2.02
N ARG A 196 3.20 -14.69 3.18
CA ARG A 196 3.06 -15.70 4.25
C ARG A 196 1.71 -15.64 4.94
N ASN A 197 1.09 -14.47 4.96
CA ASN A 197 -0.25 -14.24 5.54
C ASN A 197 -1.35 -14.21 4.45
N ALA A 198 -1.02 -14.55 3.20
CA ALA A 198 -2.00 -14.61 2.13
C ALA A 198 -3.05 -15.69 2.44
N ALA A 199 -4.32 -15.34 2.29
CA ALA A 199 -5.37 -16.34 2.31
C ALA A 199 -5.35 -17.16 1.02
N VAL A 200 -5.74 -18.43 1.12
CA VAL A 200 -5.86 -19.35 -0.01
C VAL A 200 -7.19 -20.12 0.09
N PRO A 201 -7.72 -20.67 -1.01
CA PRO A 201 -8.88 -21.55 -0.95
C PRO A 201 -8.69 -22.74 -0.01
N ALA A 202 -9.77 -23.25 0.53
CA ALA A 202 -9.73 -24.42 1.40
C ALA A 202 -9.08 -25.61 0.68
N GLY A 203 -8.05 -26.19 1.34
CA GLY A 203 -7.27 -27.32 0.82
C GLY A 203 -6.06 -26.94 -0.05
N ASP A 204 -5.80 -25.65 -0.31
CA ASP A 204 -4.59 -25.22 -1.02
C ASP A 204 -3.41 -25.08 -0.05
N ASP A 205 -2.20 -25.27 -0.59
CA ASP A 205 -0.94 -25.17 0.18
C ASP A 205 -0.43 -23.73 0.21
N GLN A 206 -0.81 -22.99 1.25
CA GLN A 206 -0.34 -21.63 1.53
C GLN A 206 1.19 -21.58 1.69
N GLU A 207 1.79 -22.60 2.29
CA GLU A 207 3.22 -22.60 2.57
C GLU A 207 4.06 -22.68 1.28
N SER A 208 3.65 -23.52 0.34
CA SER A 208 4.28 -23.61 -0.99
C SER A 208 4.22 -22.28 -1.74
N PHE A 209 3.09 -21.58 -1.70
CA PHE A 209 2.98 -20.24 -2.30
C PHE A 209 3.90 -19.23 -1.63
N ALA A 210 3.93 -19.18 -0.28
CA ALA A 210 4.78 -18.28 0.47
C ALA A 210 6.27 -18.53 0.18
N GLN A 211 6.69 -19.81 0.16
CA GLN A 211 8.07 -20.18 -0.16
C GLN A 211 8.46 -19.81 -1.60
N PHE A 212 7.57 -20.02 -2.57
CA PHE A 212 7.80 -19.60 -3.96
C PHE A 212 7.99 -18.08 -4.04
N PHE A 213 7.11 -17.31 -3.40
CA PHE A 213 7.18 -15.85 -3.38
C PHE A 213 8.49 -15.38 -2.74
N ASP A 214 8.82 -15.88 -1.54
CA ASP A 214 10.03 -15.47 -0.81
C ASP A 214 11.33 -15.80 -1.58
N ARG A 215 11.39 -16.94 -2.25
CA ARG A 215 12.61 -17.38 -2.96
C ARG A 215 12.76 -16.73 -4.35
N LYS A 216 11.68 -16.49 -5.06
CA LYS A 216 11.71 -16.09 -6.48
C LYS A 216 11.38 -14.63 -6.73
N LEU A 217 10.47 -14.06 -5.93
CA LEU A 217 9.90 -12.74 -6.17
C LEU A 217 10.40 -11.69 -5.16
N ALA A 218 10.46 -12.00 -3.88
CA ALA A 218 10.79 -11.06 -2.83
C ALA A 218 12.29 -10.70 -2.82
N ARG A 219 12.68 -9.66 -3.56
CA ARG A 219 14.08 -9.22 -3.71
C ARG A 219 14.38 -7.91 -3.03
N THR A 220 13.42 -7.03 -2.86
CA THR A 220 13.59 -5.70 -2.27
C THR A 220 13.25 -5.73 -0.78
N SER A 221 14.05 -5.07 0.07
CA SER A 221 13.74 -4.93 1.49
C SER A 221 12.63 -3.92 1.74
N PRO A 222 11.86 -4.04 2.85
CA PRO A 222 10.89 -3.02 3.25
C PRO A 222 11.50 -1.63 3.41
N GLU A 223 12.73 -1.56 3.91
CA GLU A 223 13.49 -0.32 4.12
C GLU A 223 13.84 0.35 2.79
N ASP A 224 14.27 -0.42 1.78
CA ASP A 224 14.53 0.10 0.43
C ASP A 224 13.24 0.57 -0.24
N ALA A 225 12.15 -0.15 -0.02
CA ALA A 225 10.83 0.25 -0.50
C ALA A 225 10.41 1.58 0.13
N ALA A 226 10.52 1.71 1.46
CA ALA A 226 10.18 2.94 2.18
C ALA A 226 11.02 4.13 1.71
N ARG A 227 12.34 3.97 1.56
CA ARG A 227 13.22 5.03 1.03
C ARG A 227 12.80 5.46 -0.38
N THR A 228 12.46 4.51 -1.24
CA THR A 228 12.01 4.78 -2.61
C THR A 228 10.69 5.53 -2.64
N ILE A 229 9.72 5.15 -1.76
CA ILE A 229 8.44 5.84 -1.62
C ILE A 229 8.66 7.28 -1.15
N VAL A 230 9.37 7.45 -0.04
CA VAL A 230 9.59 8.77 0.57
C VAL A 230 10.32 9.71 -0.39
N GLU A 231 11.29 9.21 -1.16
CA GLU A 231 11.96 10.00 -2.18
C GLU A 231 11.03 10.34 -3.36
N GLY A 232 10.15 9.43 -3.76
CA GLY A 232 9.12 9.67 -4.77
C GLY A 232 8.12 10.75 -4.32
N VAL A 233 7.69 10.69 -3.07
CA VAL A 233 6.82 11.68 -2.41
C VAL A 233 7.50 13.04 -2.36
N ARG A 234 8.75 13.10 -1.91
CA ARG A 234 9.55 14.33 -1.90
C ARG A 234 9.57 15.02 -3.26
N ARG A 235 9.74 14.24 -4.33
CA ARG A 235 9.74 14.75 -5.72
C ARG A 235 8.36 14.97 -6.32
N GLY A 236 7.28 14.73 -5.60
CA GLY A 236 5.90 14.86 -6.10
C GLY A 236 5.57 13.95 -7.29
N ARG A 237 6.21 12.78 -7.38
CA ARG A 237 6.00 11.84 -8.50
C ARG A 237 4.57 11.30 -8.51
N ALA A 238 3.94 11.29 -9.68
CA ALA A 238 2.60 10.70 -9.85
C ALA A 238 2.61 9.18 -9.65
N ARG A 239 3.73 8.51 -10.02
CA ARG A 239 3.90 7.06 -9.93
C ARG A 239 5.28 6.71 -9.38
N VAL A 240 5.32 5.76 -8.45
CA VAL A 240 6.56 5.22 -7.88
C VAL A 240 6.59 3.72 -8.10
N LEU A 241 7.57 3.24 -8.86
CA LEU A 241 7.83 1.82 -9.10
C LEU A 241 8.98 1.36 -8.20
N ILE A 242 8.77 0.30 -7.42
CA ILE A 242 9.75 -0.21 -6.46
C ILE A 242 10.25 -1.57 -6.90
N GLY A 243 11.57 -1.68 -7.01
CA GLY A 243 12.25 -2.87 -7.52
C GLY A 243 12.54 -2.78 -9.03
N ALA A 244 13.56 -3.52 -9.46
CA ALA A 244 13.90 -3.62 -10.87
C ALA A 244 12.85 -4.40 -11.67
N ASP A 245 12.22 -5.38 -11.02
CA ASP A 245 11.11 -6.18 -11.53
C ASP A 245 9.91 -5.31 -11.92
N ALA A 246 9.47 -4.43 -11.03
CA ALA A 246 8.34 -3.53 -11.30
C ALA A 246 8.64 -2.58 -12.48
N LYS A 247 9.86 -2.05 -12.56
CA LYS A 247 10.28 -1.16 -13.64
C LYS A 247 10.33 -1.88 -14.99
N PHE A 248 10.91 -3.08 -15.00
CA PHE A 248 11.02 -3.88 -16.21
C PHE A 248 9.66 -4.33 -16.72
N LEU A 249 8.82 -4.89 -15.82
CA LEU A 249 7.51 -5.42 -16.19
C LEU A 249 6.53 -4.32 -16.60
N ASP A 250 6.54 -3.13 -15.97
CA ASP A 250 5.73 -1.98 -16.43
C ASP A 250 6.10 -1.58 -17.86
N ALA A 251 7.40 -1.47 -18.17
CA ALA A 251 7.85 -1.13 -19.50
C ALA A 251 7.50 -2.22 -20.53
N TRP A 252 7.71 -3.48 -20.17
CA TRP A 252 7.43 -4.60 -21.05
C TRP A 252 5.93 -4.73 -21.39
N VAL A 253 5.04 -4.67 -20.38
CA VAL A 253 3.59 -4.75 -20.60
C VAL A 253 3.09 -3.62 -21.49
N ARG A 254 3.65 -2.41 -21.34
CA ARG A 254 3.31 -1.27 -22.21
C ARG A 254 3.71 -1.50 -23.66
N MET A 255 4.85 -2.17 -23.91
CA MET A 255 5.31 -2.44 -25.26
C MET A 255 4.55 -3.57 -25.94
N VAL A 256 4.24 -4.64 -25.21
CA VAL A 256 3.61 -5.84 -25.81
C VAL A 256 2.07 -5.82 -25.75
N GLY A 257 1.49 -4.89 -25.00
CA GLY A 257 0.05 -4.80 -24.83
C GLY A 257 -0.57 -6.08 -24.28
N PRO A 258 -1.78 -6.47 -24.70
CA PRO A 258 -2.48 -7.65 -24.18
C PRO A 258 -1.75 -8.98 -24.41
N SER A 259 -0.78 -9.04 -25.31
CA SER A 259 -0.03 -10.26 -25.64
C SER A 259 0.78 -10.79 -24.45
N TYR A 260 1.07 -9.95 -23.45
CA TYR A 260 1.75 -10.39 -22.23
C TYR A 260 1.01 -11.52 -21.52
N GLN A 261 -0.33 -11.57 -21.63
CA GLN A 261 -1.18 -12.56 -20.96
C GLN A 261 -0.84 -13.98 -21.39
N ARG A 262 -0.55 -14.20 -22.69
CA ARG A 262 -0.14 -15.52 -23.21
C ARG A 262 1.21 -15.94 -22.65
N VAL A 263 2.14 -15.02 -22.55
CA VAL A 263 3.49 -15.28 -22.00
C VAL A 263 3.39 -15.61 -20.50
N VAL A 264 2.63 -14.80 -19.75
CA VAL A 264 2.41 -15.03 -18.32
C VAL A 264 1.71 -16.36 -18.09
N ALA A 265 0.66 -16.67 -18.81
CA ALA A 265 -0.06 -17.96 -18.70
C ALA A 265 0.87 -19.16 -18.98
N PHE A 266 1.70 -19.09 -20.03
CA PHE A 266 2.67 -20.14 -20.37
C PHE A 266 3.71 -20.34 -19.25
N VAL A 267 4.26 -19.24 -18.72
CA VAL A 267 5.26 -19.29 -17.64
C VAL A 267 4.61 -19.80 -16.35
N SER A 268 3.43 -19.28 -15.98
CA SER A 268 2.73 -19.72 -14.76
C SER A 268 2.37 -21.20 -14.81
N GLY A 269 1.92 -21.73 -15.97
CA GLY A 269 1.60 -23.15 -16.12
C GLY A 269 2.80 -24.10 -15.97
N ARG A 270 4.04 -23.57 -16.04
CA ARG A 270 5.27 -24.35 -15.89
C ARG A 270 5.89 -24.30 -14.50
N PHE A 271 5.67 -23.22 -13.78
CA PHE A 271 6.41 -22.89 -12.55
C PHE A 271 5.54 -22.74 -11.30
N VAL A 272 4.23 -22.54 -11.47
CA VAL A 272 3.31 -22.52 -10.33
C VAL A 272 2.87 -23.96 -10.06
N PRO A 273 3.08 -24.47 -8.85
CA PRO A 273 2.54 -25.78 -8.48
C PRO A 273 1.02 -25.79 -8.73
N LYS A 274 0.53 -26.81 -9.41
CA LYS A 274 -0.91 -27.07 -9.48
C LYS A 274 -1.31 -27.66 -8.13
N GLY A 275 -2.20 -26.97 -7.43
CA GLY A 275 -2.79 -27.46 -6.19
C GLY A 275 -3.61 -28.75 -6.42
#